data_817396d697f6e971a165d70060e605b6
#
_entry.id   817396d697f6e971a165d70060e605b6
#
_cell.length_a   1.000
_cell.length_b   1.000
_cell.length_c   1.000
_cell.angle_alpha   90.00
_cell.angle_beta   90.00
_cell.angle_gamma   90.00
#
_symmetry.space_group_name_H-M   'P 1'
#
loop_
_entity.id
_entity.type
_entity.pdbx_description
1 polymer ?
#
loop_
_entity_poly.entity_id
_entity_poly.type
_entity_poly.pdbx_seq_one_letter_code
_entity_poly.pdbx_strand_id
1 'polypeptide(L)'
;MTDLGKIKRKRPCSRRWLLRHGALALPFILVGIPARAVEQVGSVEDVKGEAFAELDAVRRTLDRAAPVFLADEVVTGVTSRLGIRLGRNTTMRLGEQARLKIDRFLVDAGGEMTLRSGPLLFDRPPRSARAGLQIRSPFGLIAVRGTQFFAGPSNGRFGVFVARGSVAVSSAGQQVILRDGEGTDFVSPGTPPTPVKQWGQERIRAALASVS
;
A
#
# COMPACT_ATOMS: atom_id res chain seq x y z
N MET A 1 24.67 -90.29 -59.37
CA MET A 1 23.28 -90.52 -59.89
C MET A 1 22.40 -89.40 -59.40
N THR A 2 22.07 -88.57 -60.30
CA THR A 2 20.72 -87.95 -60.56
C THR A 2 20.25 -87.01 -59.42
N ASP A 3 20.04 -85.88 -59.62
CA ASP A 3 19.65 -84.87 -60.66
C ASP A 3 18.58 -83.94 -60.08
N LEU A 4 18.65 -82.77 -60.56
CA LEU A 4 17.53 -81.87 -60.75
C LEU A 4 16.76 -81.40 -59.49
N GLY A 5 16.46 -80.21 -59.33
CA GLY A 5 16.27 -79.08 -60.21
C GLY A 5 15.65 -77.94 -59.54
N LYS A 6 16.10 -76.83 -59.92
CA LYS A 6 15.37 -75.57 -60.14
C LYS A 6 14.01 -75.40 -59.47
N ILE A 7 13.78 -74.25 -58.87
CA ILE A 7 13.10 -73.12 -59.56
C ILE A 7 13.13 -71.86 -58.68
N LYS A 8 13.65 -70.82 -59.29
CA LYS A 8 13.48 -69.43 -58.83
C LYS A 8 12.03 -69.03 -58.94
N ARG A 9 11.45 -68.48 -57.95
CA ARG A 9 10.34 -67.54 -58.10
C ARG A 9 10.55 -66.31 -57.35
N LYS A 10 10.74 -65.21 -58.06
CA LYS A 10 10.70 -63.85 -57.65
C LYS A 10 9.33 -63.55 -57.03
N ARG A 11 9.25 -62.86 -55.99
CA ARG A 11 8.05 -62.23 -55.44
C ARG A 11 8.10 -60.77 -55.69
N PRO A 12 7.01 -60.17 -56.12
CA PRO A 12 6.92 -58.72 -56.30
C PRO A 12 6.69 -58.01 -55.01
N CYS A 13 7.28 -56.88 -54.94
CA CYS A 13 7.10 -55.79 -54.06
C CYS A 13 5.60 -55.43 -53.93
N SER A 14 5.02 -55.38 -52.78
CA SER A 14 3.78 -54.69 -52.52
C SER A 14 3.99 -53.73 -51.38
N ARG A 15 4.26 -52.54 -51.76
CA ARG A 15 3.54 -51.30 -51.50
C ARG A 15 2.96 -51.18 -50.07
N ARG A 16 3.73 -50.38 -49.29
CA ARG A 16 3.25 -49.09 -48.70
C ARG A 16 1.82 -49.10 -48.20
N TRP A 17 1.74 -49.11 -46.89
CA TRP A 17 0.67 -48.38 -46.22
C TRP A 17 1.28 -47.59 -45.03
N LEU A 18 1.75 -46.39 -45.36
CA LEU A 18 2.12 -45.37 -44.40
C LEU A 18 0.84 -44.65 -43.97
N LEU A 19 0.26 -45.05 -42.88
CA LEU A 19 -0.72 -44.25 -42.16
C LEU A 19 0.02 -43.09 -41.48
N ARG A 20 0.01 -41.95 -42.14
CA ARG A 20 0.37 -40.64 -41.59
C ARG A 20 -0.70 -40.27 -40.55
N HIS A 21 -0.41 -40.53 -39.31
CA HIS A 21 -1.08 -39.84 -38.23
C HIS A 21 -0.32 -38.51 -38.03
N GLY A 22 -0.82 -37.47 -38.71
CA GLY A 22 -0.42 -36.12 -38.46
C GLY A 22 -0.93 -35.70 -37.06
N ALA A 23 -0.07 -35.79 -36.09
CA ALA A 23 -0.32 -35.10 -34.81
C ALA A 23 -0.26 -33.59 -35.08
N LEU A 24 -1.40 -32.94 -35.15
CA LEU A 24 -1.52 -31.50 -35.09
C LEU A 24 -1.08 -31.07 -33.67
N ALA A 25 0.20 -30.76 -33.52
CA ALA A 25 0.67 -30.04 -32.38
C ALA A 25 0.16 -28.60 -32.48
N LEU A 26 -0.93 -28.32 -31.77
CA LEU A 26 -1.38 -26.95 -31.56
C LEU A 26 -0.32 -26.24 -30.70
N PRO A 27 0.25 -25.14 -31.17
CA PRO A 27 1.14 -24.34 -30.31
C PRO A 27 0.30 -23.80 -29.17
N PHE A 28 0.57 -24.25 -27.94
CA PHE A 28 0.07 -23.64 -26.73
C PHE A 28 0.76 -22.27 -26.64
N ILE A 29 0.12 -21.24 -27.15
CA ILE A 29 0.56 -19.85 -26.93
C ILE A 29 0.29 -19.58 -25.46
N LEU A 30 1.33 -19.72 -24.63
CA LEU A 30 1.34 -19.13 -23.29
C LEU A 30 1.25 -17.61 -23.49
N VAL A 31 0.04 -17.08 -23.42
CA VAL A 31 -0.17 -15.66 -23.26
C VAL A 31 0.35 -15.34 -21.86
N GLY A 32 1.61 -14.95 -21.80
CA GLY A 32 2.20 -14.40 -20.57
C GLY A 32 1.39 -13.16 -20.19
N ILE A 33 0.54 -13.28 -19.18
CA ILE A 33 -0.09 -12.13 -18.54
C ILE A 33 1.11 -11.31 -18.03
N PRO A 34 1.32 -10.05 -18.48
CA PRO A 34 2.40 -9.24 -17.95
C PRO A 34 2.19 -9.11 -16.44
N ALA A 35 3.05 -9.72 -15.66
CA ALA A 35 3.09 -9.47 -14.23
C ALA A 35 3.32 -7.97 -14.07
N ARG A 36 2.28 -7.25 -13.64
CA ARG A 36 2.36 -5.83 -13.38
C ARG A 36 3.41 -5.68 -12.28
N ALA A 37 4.57 -5.13 -12.62
CA ALA A 37 5.61 -4.88 -11.65
C ALA A 37 5.01 -3.94 -10.60
N VAL A 38 4.81 -4.44 -9.39
CA VAL A 38 4.28 -3.66 -8.27
C VAL A 38 5.39 -2.74 -7.82
N GLU A 39 5.18 -1.44 -7.88
CA GLU A 39 6.18 -0.43 -7.54
C GLU A 39 6.42 -0.41 -6.04
N GLN A 40 7.65 -0.69 -5.61
CA GLN A 40 8.05 -0.55 -4.22
C GLN A 40 8.24 0.93 -3.90
N VAL A 41 7.46 1.45 -2.95
CA VAL A 41 7.48 2.85 -2.53
C VAL A 41 8.13 3.08 -1.18
N GLY A 42 8.40 2.00 -0.43
CA GLY A 42 8.99 2.10 0.89
C GLY A 42 9.35 0.77 1.53
N SER A 43 9.62 0.82 2.83
CA SER A 43 9.92 -0.35 3.66
C SER A 43 9.46 -0.12 5.10
N VAL A 44 9.27 -1.21 5.82
CA VAL A 44 8.98 -1.22 7.25
C VAL A 44 10.25 -0.90 8.03
N GLU A 45 10.20 0.07 8.94
CA GLU A 45 11.30 0.41 9.84
C GLU A 45 11.26 -0.42 11.12
N ASP A 46 10.09 -0.49 11.71
CA ASP A 46 9.84 -1.24 12.94
C ASP A 46 8.40 -1.77 12.98
N VAL A 47 8.19 -2.86 13.69
CA VAL A 47 6.88 -3.45 13.94
C VAL A 47 6.85 -3.99 15.36
N LYS A 48 5.72 -3.75 16.04
CA LYS A 48 5.39 -4.33 17.33
C LYS A 48 4.00 -4.93 17.25
N GLY A 49 3.87 -6.19 17.60
CA GLY A 49 2.62 -6.93 17.41
C GLY A 49 2.43 -7.39 15.97
N GLU A 50 1.21 -7.35 15.47
CA GLU A 50 0.83 -7.85 14.15
C GLU A 50 0.58 -6.70 13.17
N ALA A 51 1.21 -6.80 12.01
CA ALA A 51 0.95 -5.91 10.89
C ALA A 51 0.97 -6.68 9.56
N PHE A 52 0.14 -6.28 8.62
CA PHE A 52 0.10 -6.89 7.30
C PHE A 52 -0.27 -5.85 6.23
N ALA A 53 0.09 -6.15 4.99
CA ALA A 53 -0.34 -5.42 3.81
C ALA A 53 -1.27 -6.28 2.97
N GLU A 54 -2.30 -5.68 2.41
CA GLU A 54 -3.23 -6.28 1.47
C GLU A 54 -3.09 -5.56 0.11
N LEU A 55 -2.83 -6.33 -0.94
CA LEU A 55 -2.77 -5.86 -2.32
C LEU A 55 -3.46 -6.88 -3.22
N ASP A 56 -4.47 -6.46 -3.98
CA ASP A 56 -5.22 -7.32 -4.92
C ASP A 56 -5.68 -8.65 -4.26
N ALA A 57 -6.24 -8.56 -3.03
CA ALA A 57 -6.67 -9.69 -2.20
C ALA A 57 -5.54 -10.63 -1.71
N VAL A 58 -4.28 -10.30 -1.96
CA VAL A 58 -3.13 -11.01 -1.40
C VAL A 58 -2.69 -10.34 -0.11
N ARG A 59 -2.69 -11.09 0.99
CA ARG A 59 -2.25 -10.63 2.30
C ARG A 59 -0.80 -11.05 2.54
N ARG A 60 0.04 -10.11 2.97
CA ARG A 60 1.44 -10.30 3.32
C ARG A 60 1.69 -9.82 4.74
N THR A 61 2.37 -10.61 5.55
CA THR A 61 2.87 -10.14 6.86
C THR A 61 3.95 -9.06 6.65
N LEU A 62 3.92 -8.04 7.48
CA LEU A 62 4.90 -6.96 7.49
C LEU A 62 5.83 -7.13 8.68
N ASP A 63 7.03 -7.62 8.40
CA ASP A 63 8.13 -7.67 9.34
C ASP A 63 9.11 -6.50 9.09
N ARG A 64 10.08 -6.33 9.98
CA ARG A 64 11.13 -5.32 9.78
C ARG A 64 11.83 -5.50 8.43
N ALA A 65 12.05 -4.40 7.73
CA ALA A 65 12.60 -4.31 6.38
C ALA A 65 11.68 -4.87 5.27
N ALA A 66 10.47 -5.37 5.58
CA ALA A 66 9.51 -5.81 4.56
C ALA A 66 9.22 -4.67 3.57
N PRO A 67 9.12 -4.97 2.26
CA PRO A 67 8.79 -3.96 1.26
C PRO A 67 7.35 -3.50 1.39
N VAL A 68 7.14 -2.21 1.13
CA VAL A 68 5.81 -1.58 1.03
C VAL A 68 5.63 -1.12 -0.40
N PHE A 69 4.52 -1.52 -1.01
CA PHE A 69 4.24 -1.26 -2.41
C PHE A 69 3.15 -0.21 -2.62
N LEU A 70 3.15 0.36 -3.81
CA LEU A 70 2.06 1.22 -4.26
C LEU A 70 0.75 0.42 -4.28
N ALA A 71 -0.34 1.05 -3.86
CA ALA A 71 -1.67 0.48 -3.66
C ALA A 71 -1.80 -0.53 -2.49
N ASP A 72 -0.73 -0.82 -1.74
CA ASP A 72 -0.86 -1.57 -0.48
C ASP A 72 -1.88 -0.90 0.47
N GLU A 73 -2.76 -1.69 1.04
CA GLU A 73 -3.50 -1.34 2.23
C GLU A 73 -2.80 -1.95 3.45
N VAL A 74 -2.18 -1.10 4.24
CA VAL A 74 -1.43 -1.50 5.44
C VAL A 74 -2.36 -1.50 6.64
N VAL A 75 -2.33 -2.60 7.41
CA VAL A 75 -3.21 -2.83 8.55
C VAL A 75 -2.41 -3.27 9.76
N THR A 76 -2.72 -2.69 10.92
CA THR A 76 -2.18 -3.10 12.22
C THR A 76 -3.25 -3.77 13.07
N GLY A 77 -2.85 -4.75 13.86
CA GLY A 77 -3.71 -5.45 14.81
C GLY A 77 -4.00 -4.66 16.09
N VAL A 78 -4.66 -5.30 17.02
CA VAL A 78 -4.86 -4.79 18.40
C VAL A 78 -3.51 -4.71 19.09
N THR A 79 -3.27 -3.66 19.89
CA THR A 79 -2.00 -3.40 20.61
C THR A 79 -0.75 -3.38 19.73
N SER A 80 -0.93 -3.23 18.42
CA SER A 80 0.16 -3.26 17.45
C SER A 80 0.59 -1.87 17.00
N ARG A 81 1.83 -1.75 16.56
CA ARG A 81 2.44 -0.52 16.06
C ARG A 81 3.27 -0.84 14.81
N LEU A 82 3.32 0.08 13.88
CA LEU A 82 4.07 -0.09 12.64
C LEU A 82 4.71 1.22 12.23
N GLY A 83 6.03 1.21 12.07
CA GLY A 83 6.80 2.29 11.46
C GLY A 83 7.12 1.96 10.01
N ILE A 84 6.82 2.90 9.10
CA ILE A 84 7.06 2.77 7.66
C ILE A 84 7.86 3.97 7.19
N ARG A 85 8.87 3.72 6.35
CA ARG A 85 9.56 4.75 5.58
C ARG A 85 9.10 4.68 4.13
N LEU A 86 8.61 5.80 3.61
CA LEU A 86 8.29 5.96 2.19
C LEU A 86 9.31 6.89 1.52
N GLY A 87 9.89 6.42 0.43
CA GLY A 87 10.97 7.13 -0.25
C GLY A 87 12.13 7.43 0.71
N ARG A 88 12.71 8.64 0.59
CA ARG A 88 13.90 9.02 1.39
C ARG A 88 13.56 9.73 2.70
N ASN A 89 12.47 10.47 2.73
CA ASN A 89 12.25 11.51 3.75
C ASN A 89 10.84 11.51 4.36
N THR A 90 10.03 10.49 4.11
CA THR A 90 8.68 10.42 4.68
C THR A 90 8.62 9.23 5.62
N THR A 91 8.34 9.49 6.89
CA THR A 91 8.11 8.46 7.90
C THR A 91 6.66 8.51 8.35
N MET A 92 6.07 7.35 8.53
CA MET A 92 4.73 7.19 9.07
C MET A 92 4.75 6.18 10.20
N ARG A 93 4.05 6.48 11.28
CA ARG A 93 3.81 5.54 12.37
C ARG A 93 2.33 5.32 12.52
N LEU A 94 1.93 4.08 12.45
CA LEU A 94 0.56 3.63 12.65
C LEU A 94 0.44 3.01 14.04
N GLY A 95 -0.60 3.38 14.78
CA GLY A 95 -0.93 2.74 16.03
C GLY A 95 -1.85 1.54 15.85
N GLU A 96 -2.53 1.14 16.91
CA GLU A 96 -3.39 -0.04 16.88
C GLU A 96 -4.63 0.14 15.99
N GLN A 97 -5.05 -0.97 15.38
CA GLN A 97 -6.24 -1.02 14.53
C GLN A 97 -6.26 0.05 13.42
N ALA A 98 -5.07 0.47 13.01
CA ALA A 98 -4.94 1.42 11.91
C ALA A 98 -5.03 0.70 10.56
N ARG A 99 -5.64 1.40 9.60
CA ARG A 99 -5.79 0.95 8.23
C ARG A 99 -5.50 2.12 7.29
N LEU A 100 -4.39 2.01 6.58
CA LEU A 100 -3.88 3.05 5.67
C LEU A 100 -3.62 2.48 4.29
N LYS A 101 -4.25 3.04 3.27
CA LYS A 101 -3.98 2.71 1.88
C LYS A 101 -3.04 3.74 1.24
N ILE A 102 -2.05 3.27 0.51
CA ILE A 102 -1.11 4.09 -0.25
C ILE A 102 -1.61 4.19 -1.69
N ASP A 103 -2.52 5.11 -1.97
CA ASP A 103 -3.19 5.19 -3.28
C ASP A 103 -2.24 5.65 -4.38
N ARG A 104 -1.42 6.66 -4.10
CA ARG A 104 -0.38 7.19 -4.99
C ARG A 104 0.75 7.81 -4.18
N PHE A 105 1.96 7.45 -4.50
CA PHE A 105 3.15 8.04 -3.89
C PHE A 105 4.26 8.19 -4.93
N LEU A 106 4.70 9.42 -5.12
CA LEU A 106 5.84 9.75 -5.96
C LEU A 106 6.91 10.36 -5.07
N VAL A 107 8.10 9.76 -5.08
CA VAL A 107 9.25 10.26 -4.31
C VAL A 107 9.50 11.71 -4.71
N ASP A 108 9.53 12.60 -3.70
CA ASP A 108 9.74 14.06 -3.85
C ASP A 108 8.65 14.84 -4.63
N ALA A 109 7.64 14.16 -5.17
CA ALA A 109 6.57 14.78 -5.96
C ALA A 109 5.19 14.77 -5.28
N GLY A 110 5.07 14.22 -4.05
CA GLY A 110 3.81 14.16 -3.32
C GLY A 110 3.06 12.85 -3.48
N GLY A 111 1.76 12.84 -3.15
CA GLY A 111 0.99 11.61 -3.20
C GLY A 111 -0.41 11.76 -2.63
N GLU A 112 -1.11 10.66 -2.62
CA GLU A 112 -2.44 10.52 -2.04
C GLU A 112 -2.49 9.21 -1.24
N MET A 113 -3.06 9.28 -0.04
CA MET A 113 -3.24 8.16 0.86
C MET A 113 -4.63 8.22 1.48
N THR A 114 -5.15 7.07 1.88
CA THR A 114 -6.46 6.98 2.53
C THR A 114 -6.30 6.34 3.91
N LEU A 115 -6.44 7.13 4.97
CA LEU A 115 -6.52 6.65 6.35
C LEU A 115 -7.97 6.27 6.64
N ARG A 116 -8.27 4.96 6.66
CA ARG A 116 -9.62 4.46 6.90
C ARG A 116 -9.96 4.42 8.40
N SER A 117 -8.98 4.07 9.23
CA SER A 117 -9.14 3.96 10.68
C SER A 117 -7.81 4.06 11.41
N GLY A 118 -7.87 4.22 12.74
CA GLY A 118 -6.73 4.21 13.64
C GLY A 118 -5.90 5.49 13.64
N PRO A 119 -4.90 5.55 14.52
CA PRO A 119 -4.03 6.71 14.64
C PRO A 119 -2.83 6.63 13.68
N LEU A 120 -2.47 7.78 13.13
CA LEU A 120 -1.34 8.01 12.25
C LEU A 120 -0.52 9.19 12.77
N LEU A 121 0.78 9.01 12.89
CA LEU A 121 1.76 10.11 12.96
C LEU A 121 2.52 10.13 11.62
N PHE A 122 2.44 11.25 10.95
CA PHE A 122 3.13 11.51 9.70
C PHE A 122 4.26 12.50 9.93
N ASP A 123 5.44 12.22 9.40
CA ASP A 123 6.58 13.12 9.45
C ASP A 123 7.27 13.22 8.10
N ARG A 124 7.39 14.44 7.59
CA ARG A 124 8.13 14.78 6.39
C ARG A 124 8.83 16.13 6.58
N PRO A 125 10.17 16.20 6.46
CA PRO A 125 10.91 17.46 6.62
C PRO A 125 10.49 18.53 5.60
N PRO A 126 10.48 19.81 5.97
CA PRO A 126 10.00 20.92 5.11
C PRO A 126 10.70 21.03 3.76
N ARG A 127 12.00 20.75 3.70
CA ARG A 127 12.83 20.87 2.48
C ARG A 127 12.69 19.72 1.49
N SER A 128 12.03 18.62 1.89
CA SER A 128 11.89 17.41 1.06
C SER A 128 10.64 17.39 0.18
N ALA A 129 9.75 18.38 0.30
CA ALA A 129 8.48 18.39 -0.40
C ALA A 129 8.41 19.47 -1.48
N ARG A 130 8.65 19.09 -2.73
CA ARG A 130 8.35 19.98 -3.89
C ARG A 130 6.85 20.04 -4.16
N ALA A 131 6.10 18.96 -3.91
CA ALA A 131 4.65 18.91 -4.04
C ALA A 131 3.98 18.43 -2.75
N GLY A 132 2.72 18.81 -2.54
CA GLY A 132 1.89 18.44 -1.40
C GLY A 132 1.50 16.97 -1.43
N LEU A 133 1.30 16.41 -0.24
CA LEU A 133 0.70 15.10 -0.06
C LEU A 133 -0.69 15.30 0.52
N GLN A 134 -1.64 14.47 0.11
CA GLN A 134 -3.01 14.47 0.60
C GLN A 134 -3.30 13.17 1.33
N ILE A 135 -3.94 13.29 2.51
CA ILE A 135 -4.46 12.15 3.24
C ILE A 135 -5.96 12.29 3.36
N ARG A 136 -6.68 11.38 2.72
CA ARG A 136 -8.13 11.27 2.84
C ARG A 136 -8.47 10.47 4.08
N SER A 137 -9.54 10.84 4.73
CA SER A 137 -10.14 10.07 5.82
C SER A 137 -11.65 10.17 5.75
N PRO A 138 -12.41 9.33 6.47
CA PRO A 138 -13.85 9.49 6.61
C PRO A 138 -14.25 10.86 7.17
N PHE A 139 -13.34 11.53 7.86
CA PHE A 139 -13.57 12.82 8.52
C PHE A 139 -13.20 14.03 7.66
N GLY A 140 -12.46 13.85 6.58
CA GLY A 140 -12.07 14.93 5.69
C GLY A 140 -10.75 14.71 4.98
N LEU A 141 -10.30 15.74 4.29
CA LEU A 141 -9.05 15.79 3.55
C LEU A 141 -8.01 16.60 4.32
N ILE A 142 -6.84 16.01 4.51
CA ILE A 142 -5.67 16.62 5.15
C ILE A 142 -4.62 16.88 4.07
N ALA A 143 -4.37 18.14 3.74
CA ALA A 143 -3.34 18.53 2.78
C ALA A 143 -2.07 18.98 3.51
N VAL A 144 -0.95 18.34 3.16
CA VAL A 144 0.30 18.38 3.92
C VAL A 144 1.45 18.84 3.05
N ARG A 145 2.29 19.73 3.58
CA ARG A 145 3.54 20.13 2.93
C ARG A 145 4.66 20.33 3.94
N GLY A 146 5.52 19.31 4.09
CA GLY A 146 6.70 19.41 4.95
C GLY A 146 6.37 19.59 6.43
N THR A 147 5.58 18.69 7.01
CA THR A 147 5.03 18.79 8.36
C THR A 147 5.22 17.50 9.14
N GLN A 148 5.12 17.63 10.47
CA GLN A 148 4.88 16.52 11.38
C GLN A 148 3.51 16.73 12.01
N PHE A 149 2.59 15.77 11.83
CA PHE A 149 1.25 15.86 12.38
C PHE A 149 0.71 14.49 12.79
N PHE A 150 -0.21 14.51 13.73
CA PHE A 150 -1.01 13.38 14.15
C PHE A 150 -2.42 13.49 13.56
N ALA A 151 -3.00 12.36 13.15
CA ALA A 151 -4.39 12.25 12.78
C ALA A 151 -4.94 10.92 13.30
N GLY A 152 -6.05 10.95 14.04
CA GLY A 152 -6.64 9.73 14.58
C GLY A 152 -7.51 9.95 15.81
N PRO A 153 -7.94 8.85 16.44
CA PRO A 153 -8.72 8.88 17.68
C PRO A 153 -7.96 9.60 18.80
N SER A 154 -8.61 10.58 19.43
CA SER A 154 -8.06 11.34 20.55
C SER A 154 -9.21 11.93 21.38
N ASN A 155 -9.26 11.60 22.68
CA ASN A 155 -10.34 12.04 23.59
C ASN A 155 -11.75 11.76 23.08
N GLY A 156 -11.99 10.53 22.54
CA GLY A 156 -13.28 10.09 22.04
C GLY A 156 -13.74 10.72 20.73
N ARG A 157 -12.87 11.47 20.04
CA ARG A 157 -13.13 12.10 18.74
C ARG A 157 -11.99 11.79 17.77
N PHE A 158 -12.23 12.03 16.49
CA PHE A 158 -11.13 12.06 15.52
C PHE A 158 -10.50 13.46 15.58
N GLY A 159 -9.20 13.51 15.89
CA GLY A 159 -8.45 14.75 15.99
C GLY A 159 -7.32 14.83 14.97
N VAL A 160 -7.01 16.04 14.54
CA VAL A 160 -5.80 16.37 13.76
C VAL A 160 -5.00 17.39 14.56
N PHE A 161 -3.72 17.12 14.80
CA PHE A 161 -2.81 17.96 15.57
C PHE A 161 -1.50 18.13 14.81
N VAL A 162 -0.99 19.35 14.76
CA VAL A 162 0.29 19.68 14.11
C VAL A 162 1.39 19.87 15.17
N ALA A 163 2.40 19.00 15.10
CA ALA A 163 3.59 19.12 15.94
C ALA A 163 4.64 20.08 15.35
N ARG A 164 4.71 20.14 14.00
CA ARG A 164 5.63 21.02 13.27
C ARG A 164 5.09 21.34 11.88
N GLY A 165 5.14 22.62 11.48
CA GLY A 165 4.77 23.10 10.15
C GLY A 165 3.31 23.54 10.05
N SER A 166 2.65 23.27 8.93
CA SER A 166 1.23 23.61 8.75
C SER A 166 0.50 22.60 7.91
N VAL A 167 -0.78 22.41 8.23
CA VAL A 167 -1.68 21.47 7.56
C VAL A 167 -2.99 22.18 7.26
N ALA A 168 -3.51 22.02 6.04
CA ALA A 168 -4.86 22.43 5.71
C ALA A 168 -5.79 21.21 5.85
N VAL A 169 -6.85 21.38 6.63
CA VAL A 169 -7.85 20.34 6.89
C VAL A 169 -9.20 20.82 6.37
N SER A 170 -9.84 20.04 5.51
CA SER A 170 -11.12 20.39 4.89
C SER A 170 -12.15 19.27 5.01
N SER A 171 -13.39 19.64 5.37
CA SER A 171 -14.55 18.74 5.44
C SER A 171 -15.84 19.56 5.35
N ALA A 172 -16.89 18.98 4.78
CA ALA A 172 -18.22 19.59 4.68
C ALA A 172 -18.19 21.03 4.14
N GLY A 173 -17.35 21.30 3.13
CA GLY A 173 -17.23 22.63 2.51
C GLY A 173 -16.48 23.66 3.35
N GLN A 174 -16.00 23.32 4.55
CA GLN A 174 -15.19 24.20 5.39
C GLN A 174 -13.73 23.76 5.40
N GLN A 175 -12.82 24.73 5.52
CA GLN A 175 -11.39 24.50 5.62
C GLN A 175 -10.80 25.30 6.77
N VAL A 176 -9.91 24.67 7.52
CA VAL A 176 -9.08 25.30 8.55
C VAL A 176 -7.61 25.04 8.26
N ILE A 177 -6.77 25.96 8.69
CA ILE A 177 -5.30 25.81 8.63
C ILE A 177 -4.81 25.65 10.06
N LEU A 178 -4.12 24.54 10.33
CA LEU A 178 -3.48 24.26 11.59
C LEU A 178 -1.99 24.57 11.49
N ARG A 179 -1.43 25.17 12.55
CA ARG A 179 -0.01 25.47 12.72
C ARG A 179 0.56 24.71 13.91
N ASP A 180 1.83 24.94 14.20
CA ASP A 180 2.54 24.31 15.33
C ASP A 180 1.75 24.42 16.64
N GLY A 181 1.51 23.28 17.28
CA GLY A 181 0.76 23.19 18.55
C GLY A 181 -0.77 23.20 18.39
N GLU A 182 -1.28 23.53 17.21
CA GLU A 182 -2.71 23.63 16.95
C GLU A 182 -3.33 22.31 16.51
N GLY A 183 -4.62 22.16 16.78
CA GLY A 183 -5.40 21.02 16.31
C GLY A 183 -6.89 21.36 16.17
N THR A 184 -7.59 20.46 15.51
CA THR A 184 -9.04 20.49 15.34
C THR A 184 -9.61 19.08 15.57
N ASP A 185 -10.88 19.02 15.87
CA ASP A 185 -11.62 17.77 16.08
C ASP A 185 -12.77 17.64 15.09
N PHE A 186 -13.22 16.40 14.91
CA PHE A 186 -14.42 16.07 14.17
C PHE A 186 -15.37 15.30 15.08
N VAL A 187 -16.62 15.72 15.11
CA VAL A 187 -17.67 15.06 15.93
C VAL A 187 -18.04 13.71 15.30
N SER A 188 -18.19 13.70 13.96
CA SER A 188 -18.52 12.51 13.18
C SER A 188 -18.01 12.66 11.74
N PRO A 189 -17.95 11.56 10.96
CA PRO A 189 -17.66 11.64 9.53
C PRO A 189 -18.60 12.59 8.79
N GLY A 190 -18.02 13.39 7.85
CA GLY A 190 -18.78 14.35 7.05
C GLY A 190 -19.22 15.62 7.77
N THR A 191 -18.82 15.83 9.03
CA THR A 191 -19.05 17.11 9.74
C THR A 191 -17.90 18.09 9.50
N PRO A 192 -18.14 19.41 9.62
CA PRO A 192 -17.08 20.39 9.52
C PRO A 192 -16.07 20.24 10.67
N PRO A 193 -14.80 20.69 10.46
CA PRO A 193 -13.81 20.74 11.53
C PRO A 193 -14.26 21.73 12.62
N THR A 194 -13.98 21.40 13.88
CA THR A 194 -14.21 22.33 15.00
C THR A 194 -13.25 23.52 14.92
N PRO A 195 -13.53 24.63 15.64
CA PRO A 195 -12.58 25.72 15.71
C PRO A 195 -11.19 25.28 16.11
N VAL A 196 -10.17 25.86 15.47
CA VAL A 196 -8.75 25.60 15.77
C VAL A 196 -8.43 26.01 17.21
N LYS A 197 -7.70 25.16 17.92
CA LYS A 197 -7.25 25.42 19.28
C LYS A 197 -5.89 24.80 19.55
N GLN A 198 -5.15 25.35 20.51
CA GLN A 198 -3.94 24.71 21.06
C GLN A 198 -4.32 23.44 21.82
N TRP A 199 -3.59 22.34 21.56
CA TRP A 199 -3.79 21.12 22.31
C TRP A 199 -2.97 21.18 23.62
N GLY A 200 -3.57 20.70 24.72
CA GLY A 200 -2.88 20.55 25.99
C GLY A 200 -1.83 19.45 25.95
N GLN A 201 -0.77 19.58 26.74
CA GLN A 201 0.38 18.66 26.75
C GLN A 201 0.00 17.21 27.07
N GLU A 202 -1.00 16.99 27.92
CA GLU A 202 -1.48 15.65 28.26
C GLU A 202 -2.09 14.95 27.02
N ARG A 203 -2.93 15.67 26.28
CA ARG A 203 -3.55 15.17 25.05
C ARG A 203 -2.50 14.87 23.97
N ILE A 204 -1.52 15.76 23.81
CA ILE A 204 -0.42 15.57 22.86
C ILE A 204 0.36 14.31 23.22
N ARG A 205 0.73 14.13 24.48
CA ARG A 205 1.45 12.93 24.94
C ARG A 205 0.65 11.66 24.70
N ALA A 206 -0.64 11.65 25.02
CA ALA A 206 -1.51 10.51 24.78
C ALA A 206 -1.63 10.15 23.27
N ALA A 207 -1.81 11.17 22.41
CA ALA A 207 -1.88 10.99 20.97
C ALA A 207 -0.57 10.42 20.39
N LEU A 208 0.58 10.96 20.79
CA LEU A 208 1.89 10.47 20.34
C LEU A 208 2.20 9.06 20.87
N ALA A 209 1.84 8.75 22.12
CA ALA A 209 2.00 7.43 22.71
C ALA A 209 1.14 6.35 21.98
N SER A 210 0.03 6.75 21.37
CA SER A 210 -0.81 5.81 20.63
C SER A 210 -0.14 5.26 19.36
N VAL A 211 0.93 5.88 18.88
CA VAL A 211 1.67 5.54 17.65
C VAL A 211 3.16 5.22 17.89
N SER A 212 3.60 5.17 19.17
CA SER A 212 5.00 4.92 19.58
C SER A 212 5.22 3.52 20.12
#